data_d3d220d70fb60b1b67866c1d77e8c0e6
#
_entry.id   d3d220d70fb60b1b67866c1d77e8c0e6
#
_cell.length_a   1.000
_cell.length_b   1.000
_cell.length_c   1.000
_cell.angle_alpha   90.00
_cell.angle_beta   90.00
_cell.angle_gamma   90.00
#
_symmetry.space_group_name_H-M   'P 1'
#
loop_
_entity.id
_entity.type
_entity.pdbx_description
1 polymer ?
#
loop_
_entity_poly.entity_id
_entity_poly.type
_entity_poly.pdbx_seq_one_letter_code
_entity_poly.pdbx_strand_id
1 'polypeptide(L)'
;MNILFYGDSNTWGFQGDNPKVRLAYEKRFTGIIANRFPQHRIIEEGLPGRTICFDDPFDSGRNGTETLPALLQTHEPLDLLVIMLGTNDAKIMFGHTPVTIRLAMENMIQEVQNTEAWSYTGVCPQILLVAPPLMGDIDRGTFYGVFDAHSAEMMPEVAKQFRELAEEYDCLFVDGSQVTAKGCRDFVHLTAEEHEQMAKLIGDAIEEICKE
;
A
#
# COMPACT_ATOMS: atom_id res chain seq x y z
N MET A 1 -4.06 18.03 -8.34
CA MET A 1 -4.80 16.79 -8.02
C MET A 1 -4.93 16.62 -6.51
N ASN A 2 -6.02 15.98 -6.09
CA ASN A 2 -6.19 15.40 -4.76
C ASN A 2 -5.81 13.92 -4.84
N ILE A 3 -4.72 13.53 -4.19
CA ILE A 3 -4.13 12.19 -4.26
C ILE A 3 -4.22 11.54 -2.89
N LEU A 4 -4.97 10.46 -2.79
CA LEU A 4 -5.11 9.66 -1.56
C LEU A 4 -4.17 8.46 -1.61
N PHE A 5 -3.29 8.33 -0.62
CA PHE A 5 -2.44 7.17 -0.40
C PHE A 5 -3.08 6.25 0.63
N TYR A 6 -3.64 5.15 0.18
CA TYR A 6 -4.26 4.14 1.02
C TYR A 6 -3.31 2.95 1.20
N GLY A 7 -2.86 2.72 2.43
CA GLY A 7 -1.85 1.70 2.67
C GLY A 7 -1.72 1.28 4.14
N ASP A 8 -0.67 0.57 4.41
CA ASP A 8 -0.35 -0.03 5.70
C ASP A 8 0.69 0.76 6.52
N SER A 9 1.50 0.05 7.29
CA SER A 9 2.58 0.61 8.12
C SER A 9 3.68 1.31 7.32
N ASN A 10 3.98 0.86 6.11
CA ASN A 10 4.95 1.53 5.25
C ASN A 10 4.43 2.89 4.75
N THR A 11 3.14 2.99 4.45
CA THR A 11 2.50 4.28 4.14
C THR A 11 2.42 5.19 5.37
N TRP A 12 2.15 4.62 6.55
CA TRP A 12 2.15 5.36 7.81
C TRP A 12 3.54 5.88 8.20
N GLY A 13 4.61 5.18 7.81
CA GLY A 13 5.99 5.48 8.19
C GLY A 13 6.39 4.84 9.52
N PHE A 14 6.05 3.55 9.68
CA PHE A 14 6.49 2.76 10.83
C PHE A 14 8.02 2.51 10.75
N GLN A 15 8.69 2.63 11.90
CA GLN A 15 10.13 2.38 11.99
C GLN A 15 10.39 1.03 12.66
N GLY A 16 10.85 0.04 11.88
CA GLY A 16 11.14 -1.31 12.38
C GLY A 16 12.17 -1.35 13.51
N ASP A 17 13.11 -0.40 13.52
CA ASP A 17 14.13 -0.28 14.58
C ASP A 17 13.67 0.50 15.80
N ASN A 18 12.63 1.32 15.67
CA ASN A 18 12.07 2.13 16.74
C ASN A 18 10.54 2.28 16.62
N PRO A 19 9.77 1.23 16.95
CA PRO A 19 8.32 1.19 16.71
C PRO A 19 7.50 2.20 17.52
N LYS A 20 8.13 2.92 18.47
CA LYS A 20 7.48 3.99 19.24
C LYS A 20 7.53 5.36 18.54
N VAL A 21 8.27 5.46 17.43
CA VAL A 21 8.48 6.72 16.71
C VAL A 21 8.00 6.54 15.27
N ARG A 22 7.09 7.39 14.84
CA ARG A 22 6.72 7.48 13.44
C ARG A 22 7.82 8.20 12.66
N LEU A 23 8.19 7.71 11.49
CA LEU A 23 9.17 8.38 10.60
C LEU A 23 8.70 9.82 10.31
N ALA A 24 9.61 10.77 10.35
CA ALA A 24 9.30 12.17 10.07
C ALA A 24 8.64 12.32 8.67
N TYR A 25 7.68 13.24 8.55
CA TYR A 25 6.87 13.38 7.34
C TYR A 25 7.72 13.51 6.08
N GLU A 26 8.72 14.37 6.11
CA GLU A 26 9.62 14.63 4.98
C GLU A 26 10.54 13.46 4.61
N LYS A 27 10.55 12.39 5.41
CA LYS A 27 11.29 11.15 5.16
C LYS A 27 10.40 10.00 4.66
N ARG A 28 9.07 10.13 4.80
CA ARG A 28 8.13 9.15 4.25
C ARG A 28 8.03 9.33 2.75
N PHE A 29 7.81 8.26 2.02
CA PHE A 29 7.64 8.37 0.56
C PHE A 29 6.51 9.33 0.17
N THR A 30 5.42 9.37 0.92
CA THR A 30 4.29 10.30 0.73
C THR A 30 4.70 11.76 0.91
N GLY A 31 5.48 12.07 1.95
CA GLY A 31 5.99 13.41 2.19
C GLY A 31 7.04 13.86 1.16
N ILE A 32 7.90 12.93 0.71
CA ILE A 32 8.85 13.18 -0.38
C ILE A 32 8.09 13.50 -1.68
N ILE A 33 7.04 12.76 -1.99
CA ILE A 33 6.15 13.01 -3.14
C ILE A 33 5.46 14.37 -2.99
N ALA A 34 4.96 14.71 -1.80
CA ALA A 34 4.35 16.02 -1.55
C ALA A 34 5.33 17.18 -1.81
N ASN A 35 6.59 17.01 -1.43
CA ASN A 35 7.64 18.01 -1.70
C ASN A 35 8.00 18.09 -3.19
N ARG A 36 7.96 16.97 -3.92
CA ARG A 36 8.19 16.94 -5.38
C ARG A 36 7.05 17.60 -6.15
N PHE A 37 5.81 17.48 -5.65
CA PHE A 37 4.59 17.97 -6.31
C PHE A 37 3.78 18.92 -5.39
N PRO A 38 4.33 20.08 -5.01
CA PRO A 38 3.69 20.99 -4.05
C PRO A 38 2.34 21.57 -4.51
N GLN A 39 2.02 21.45 -5.80
CA GLN A 39 0.73 21.85 -6.39
C GLN A 39 -0.37 20.79 -6.17
N HIS A 40 -0.03 19.59 -5.69
CA HIS A 40 -0.99 18.52 -5.43
C HIS A 40 -1.27 18.40 -3.93
N ARG A 41 -2.49 18.04 -3.58
CA ARG A 41 -2.85 17.70 -2.21
C ARG A 41 -2.59 16.22 -1.98
N ILE A 42 -1.62 15.89 -1.14
CA ILE A 42 -1.31 14.52 -0.74
C ILE A 42 -2.01 14.22 0.58
N ILE A 43 -2.79 13.15 0.60
CA ILE A 43 -3.56 12.67 1.76
C ILE A 43 -3.01 11.31 2.15
N GLU A 44 -2.56 11.17 3.42
CA GLU A 44 -2.02 9.92 3.95
C GLU A 44 -3.07 9.16 4.74
N GLU A 45 -3.46 7.98 4.27
CA GLU A 45 -4.33 7.02 4.97
C GLU A 45 -3.58 5.69 5.19
N GLY A 46 -2.39 5.79 5.76
CA GLY A 46 -1.61 4.64 6.22
C GLY A 46 -2.06 4.16 7.60
N LEU A 47 -2.27 2.85 7.77
CA LEU A 47 -2.60 2.24 9.06
C LEU A 47 -1.74 1.00 9.29
N PRO A 48 -0.86 0.98 10.33
CA PRO A 48 -0.08 -0.21 10.64
C PRO A 48 -0.96 -1.45 10.82
N GLY A 49 -0.57 -2.56 10.18
CA GLY A 49 -1.32 -3.81 10.25
C GLY A 49 -2.48 -3.93 9.26
N ARG A 50 -2.81 -2.87 8.48
CA ARG A 50 -3.92 -2.95 7.52
C ARG A 50 -3.70 -4.06 6.50
N THR A 51 -4.68 -4.94 6.38
CA THR A 51 -4.84 -5.95 5.33
C THR A 51 -5.69 -5.38 4.19
N ILE A 52 -5.82 -6.10 3.11
CA ILE A 52 -6.74 -5.74 2.02
C ILE A 52 -8.19 -5.91 2.50
N CYS A 53 -8.60 -7.13 2.86
CA CYS A 53 -9.99 -7.40 3.25
C CYS A 53 -10.14 -8.43 4.40
N PHE A 54 -9.09 -8.66 5.19
CA PHE A 54 -9.12 -9.69 6.22
C PHE A 54 -9.11 -9.09 7.61
N ASP A 55 -9.95 -9.61 8.50
CA ASP A 55 -9.97 -9.21 9.90
C ASP A 55 -8.75 -9.75 10.64
N ASP A 56 -8.01 -8.87 11.30
CA ASP A 56 -6.96 -9.28 12.22
C ASP A 56 -7.60 -9.59 13.58
N PRO A 57 -7.55 -10.85 14.07
CA PRO A 57 -8.21 -11.24 15.33
C PRO A 57 -7.59 -10.60 16.57
N PHE A 58 -6.39 -10.02 16.44
CA PHE A 58 -5.65 -9.39 17.55
C PHE A 58 -5.67 -7.88 17.49
N ASP A 59 -6.05 -7.29 16.34
CA ASP A 59 -5.96 -5.84 16.13
C ASP A 59 -7.14 -5.36 15.27
N SER A 60 -8.19 -4.88 15.91
CA SER A 60 -9.44 -4.48 15.26
C SER A 60 -9.28 -3.32 14.27
N GLY A 61 -10.13 -3.27 13.25
CA GLY A 61 -10.17 -2.20 12.25
C GLY A 61 -9.03 -2.27 11.24
N ARG A 62 -8.46 -3.45 11.02
CA ARG A 62 -7.39 -3.67 10.03
C ARG A 62 -7.90 -4.10 8.67
N ASN A 63 -9.16 -4.46 8.56
CA ASN A 63 -9.80 -4.78 7.29
C ASN A 63 -9.92 -3.50 6.43
N GLY A 64 -9.12 -3.43 5.37
CA GLY A 64 -9.04 -2.26 4.50
C GLY A 64 -10.33 -2.02 3.74
N THR A 65 -10.99 -3.07 3.25
CA THR A 65 -12.23 -2.95 2.48
C THR A 65 -13.35 -2.32 3.33
N GLU A 66 -13.44 -2.63 4.61
CA GLU A 66 -14.46 -2.04 5.49
C GLU A 66 -14.27 -0.53 5.72
N THR A 67 -13.03 -0.05 5.73
CA THR A 67 -12.75 1.37 6.05
C THR A 67 -12.64 2.25 4.81
N LEU A 68 -12.34 1.67 3.64
CA LEU A 68 -12.08 2.42 2.41
C LEU A 68 -13.26 3.27 1.94
N PRO A 69 -14.51 2.80 1.88
CA PRO A 69 -15.64 3.61 1.38
C PRO A 69 -15.84 4.89 2.18
N ALA A 70 -15.73 4.82 3.51
CA ALA A 70 -15.88 5.99 4.38
C ALA A 70 -14.75 7.02 4.16
N LEU A 71 -13.53 6.56 3.89
CA LEU A 71 -12.38 7.43 3.61
C LEU A 71 -12.49 8.05 2.22
N LEU A 72 -12.89 7.28 1.21
CA LEU A 72 -13.16 7.82 -0.13
C LEU A 72 -14.20 8.94 -0.07
N GLN A 73 -15.32 8.69 0.60
CA GLN A 73 -16.38 9.68 0.82
C GLN A 73 -15.90 10.94 1.54
N THR A 74 -15.07 10.75 2.58
CA THR A 74 -14.54 11.86 3.39
C THR A 74 -13.62 12.78 2.60
N HIS A 75 -12.87 12.21 1.65
CA HIS A 75 -11.82 12.92 0.91
C HIS A 75 -12.21 13.32 -0.51
N GLU A 76 -13.38 12.88 -1.03
CA GLU A 76 -13.82 13.26 -2.37
C GLU A 76 -13.99 14.79 -2.52
N PRO A 77 -13.77 15.37 -3.70
CA PRO A 77 -13.38 14.68 -4.91
C PRO A 77 -11.90 14.28 -4.91
N LEU A 78 -11.63 13.04 -5.35
CA LEU A 78 -10.29 12.51 -5.51
C LEU A 78 -9.97 12.36 -7.01
N ASP A 79 -8.76 12.76 -7.40
CA ASP A 79 -8.26 12.57 -8.77
C ASP A 79 -7.53 11.23 -8.90
N LEU A 80 -6.77 10.85 -7.86
CA LEU A 80 -5.96 9.63 -7.84
C LEU A 80 -6.05 8.93 -6.48
N LEU A 81 -6.29 7.62 -6.51
CA LEU A 81 -6.18 6.72 -5.37
C LEU A 81 -4.97 5.80 -5.57
N VAL A 82 -3.97 5.94 -4.72
CA VAL A 82 -2.78 5.09 -4.68
C VAL A 82 -3.00 4.02 -3.63
N ILE A 83 -3.05 2.74 -4.02
CA ILE A 83 -3.24 1.61 -3.11
C ILE A 83 -1.93 0.83 -3.00
N MET A 84 -1.37 0.73 -1.78
CA MET A 84 -0.21 -0.11 -1.47
C MET A 84 -0.51 -0.96 -0.25
N LEU A 85 -1.04 -2.15 -0.47
CA LEU A 85 -1.42 -3.16 0.52
C LEU A 85 -0.99 -4.56 0.06
N GLY A 86 -1.10 -5.56 0.95
CA GLY A 86 -0.76 -6.96 0.66
C GLY A 86 0.34 -7.52 1.57
N THR A 87 1.16 -6.66 2.19
CA THR A 87 2.19 -7.11 3.13
C THR A 87 1.58 -7.84 4.33
N ASN A 88 0.56 -7.26 4.96
CA ASN A 88 -0.07 -7.85 6.16
C ASN A 88 -0.91 -9.08 5.85
N ASP A 89 -1.35 -9.23 4.61
CA ASP A 89 -2.09 -10.38 4.12
C ASP A 89 -1.20 -11.63 4.04
N ALA A 90 0.11 -11.44 3.99
CA ALA A 90 1.10 -12.51 4.02
C ALA A 90 1.46 -13.00 5.44
N LYS A 91 0.82 -12.51 6.51
CA LYS A 91 1.02 -13.01 7.88
C LYS A 91 0.66 -14.50 7.95
N ILE A 92 1.51 -15.28 8.65
CA ILE A 92 1.35 -16.74 8.81
C ILE A 92 -0.05 -17.12 9.29
N MET A 93 -0.61 -16.33 10.21
CA MET A 93 -1.92 -16.61 10.82
C MET A 93 -3.10 -16.66 9.83
N PHE A 94 -2.96 -16.03 8.66
CA PHE A 94 -4.01 -16.03 7.65
C PHE A 94 -3.90 -17.24 6.70
N GLY A 95 -2.69 -17.79 6.49
CA GLY A 95 -2.47 -18.92 5.59
C GLY A 95 -2.84 -18.63 4.13
N HIS A 96 -2.70 -17.38 3.69
CA HIS A 96 -3.06 -16.95 2.34
C HIS A 96 -2.02 -17.37 1.30
N THR A 97 -2.49 -17.41 0.06
CA THR A 97 -1.66 -17.61 -1.14
C THR A 97 -1.65 -16.32 -1.97
N PRO A 98 -0.70 -16.15 -2.90
CA PRO A 98 -0.74 -15.01 -3.83
C PRO A 98 -2.08 -14.86 -4.56
N VAL A 99 -2.73 -15.97 -4.91
CA VAL A 99 -4.06 -15.95 -5.55
C VAL A 99 -5.14 -15.41 -4.61
N THR A 100 -5.13 -15.82 -3.34
CA THR A 100 -6.09 -15.30 -2.35
C THR A 100 -5.91 -13.79 -2.14
N ILE A 101 -4.67 -13.33 -2.08
CA ILE A 101 -4.33 -11.90 -1.95
C ILE A 101 -4.76 -11.12 -3.21
N ARG A 102 -4.58 -11.70 -4.40
CA ARG A 102 -5.09 -11.13 -5.67
C ARG A 102 -6.62 -10.96 -5.65
N LEU A 103 -7.35 -11.99 -5.25
CA LEU A 103 -8.82 -11.94 -5.18
C LEU A 103 -9.32 -10.87 -4.18
N ALA A 104 -8.60 -10.70 -3.07
CA ALA A 104 -8.88 -9.63 -2.12
C ALA A 104 -8.69 -8.23 -2.74
N MET A 105 -7.60 -8.01 -3.50
CA MET A 105 -7.33 -6.75 -4.18
C MET A 105 -8.31 -6.50 -5.32
N GLU A 106 -8.68 -7.54 -6.06
CA GLU A 106 -9.73 -7.47 -7.09
C GLU A 106 -11.05 -6.95 -6.51
N ASN A 107 -11.46 -7.50 -5.38
CA ASN A 107 -12.66 -7.08 -4.65
C ASN A 107 -12.56 -5.59 -4.23
N MET A 108 -11.42 -5.16 -3.71
CA MET A 108 -11.19 -3.77 -3.32
C MET A 108 -11.26 -2.81 -4.52
N ILE A 109 -10.68 -3.18 -5.66
CA ILE A 109 -10.75 -2.38 -6.89
C ILE A 109 -12.19 -2.25 -7.38
N GLN A 110 -12.94 -3.37 -7.42
CA GLN A 110 -14.36 -3.37 -7.81
C GLN A 110 -15.20 -2.49 -6.89
N GLU A 111 -14.92 -2.48 -5.58
CA GLU A 111 -15.60 -1.63 -4.62
C GLU A 111 -15.33 -0.14 -4.89
N VAL A 112 -14.07 0.24 -5.18
CA VAL A 112 -13.73 1.62 -5.58
C VAL A 112 -14.46 2.03 -6.86
N GLN A 113 -14.49 1.16 -7.87
CA GLN A 113 -15.12 1.42 -9.16
C GLN A 113 -16.66 1.48 -9.07
N ASN A 114 -17.27 0.86 -8.06
CA ASN A 114 -18.71 0.93 -7.80
C ASN A 114 -19.08 2.23 -7.06
N THR A 115 -18.94 3.38 -7.74
CA THR A 115 -19.17 4.71 -7.16
C THR A 115 -20.59 4.89 -6.63
N GLU A 116 -21.60 4.19 -7.15
CA GLU A 116 -22.97 4.24 -6.65
C GLU A 116 -23.08 3.78 -5.18
N ALA A 117 -22.15 2.95 -4.73
CA ALA A 117 -22.17 2.43 -3.37
C ALA A 117 -21.61 3.41 -2.33
N TRP A 118 -20.73 4.35 -2.71
CA TRP A 118 -20.03 5.19 -1.76
C TRP A 118 -19.95 6.69 -2.11
N SER A 119 -19.94 7.08 -3.40
CA SER A 119 -19.64 8.46 -3.81
C SER A 119 -20.87 9.35 -3.85
N TYR A 120 -20.73 10.58 -3.36
CA TYR A 120 -21.74 11.65 -3.56
C TYR A 120 -21.55 12.39 -4.88
N THR A 121 -20.32 12.40 -5.42
CA THR A 121 -20.03 13.09 -6.69
C THR A 121 -20.23 12.19 -7.91
N GLY A 122 -20.28 10.88 -7.72
CA GLY A 122 -20.36 9.89 -8.80
C GLY A 122 -19.07 9.76 -9.63
N VAL A 123 -17.97 10.38 -9.19
CA VAL A 123 -16.68 10.37 -9.91
C VAL A 123 -15.77 9.32 -9.28
N CYS A 124 -15.35 8.33 -10.10
CA CYS A 124 -14.34 7.37 -9.71
C CYS A 124 -12.94 7.99 -9.85
N PRO A 125 -12.08 7.98 -8.80
CA PRO A 125 -10.69 8.36 -8.96
C PRO A 125 -9.96 7.37 -9.87
N GLN A 126 -8.93 7.83 -10.59
CA GLN A 126 -8.00 6.92 -11.22
C GLN A 126 -7.30 6.09 -10.14
N ILE A 127 -7.09 4.78 -10.37
CA ILE A 127 -6.43 3.89 -9.41
C ILE A 127 -4.99 3.65 -9.84
N LEU A 128 -4.05 3.91 -8.93
CA LEU A 128 -2.65 3.49 -9.06
C LEU A 128 -2.39 2.36 -8.06
N LEU A 129 -2.35 1.13 -8.58
CA LEU A 129 -2.03 -0.05 -7.79
C LEU A 129 -0.51 -0.16 -7.65
N VAL A 130 -0.01 -0.15 -6.42
CA VAL A 130 1.41 -0.30 -6.11
C VAL A 130 1.62 -1.67 -5.47
N ALA A 131 2.39 -2.54 -6.11
CA ALA A 131 2.81 -3.77 -5.45
C ALA A 131 3.63 -3.43 -4.19
N PRO A 132 3.40 -4.11 -3.06
CA PRO A 132 4.16 -3.84 -1.84
C PRO A 132 5.65 -4.16 -2.02
N PRO A 133 6.54 -3.53 -1.22
CA PRO A 133 7.96 -3.84 -1.23
C PRO A 133 8.20 -5.31 -0.83
N LEU A 134 9.30 -5.87 -1.29
CA LEU A 134 9.72 -7.20 -0.86
C LEU A 134 10.17 -7.17 0.60
N MET A 135 9.85 -8.24 1.32
CA MET A 135 10.41 -8.50 2.63
C MET A 135 11.89 -8.93 2.49
N GLY A 136 12.71 -8.60 3.49
CA GLY A 136 14.08 -9.05 3.57
C GLY A 136 14.22 -10.43 4.20
N ASP A 137 15.29 -10.65 4.95
CA ASP A 137 15.60 -11.93 5.64
C ASP A 137 14.76 -12.08 6.92
N ILE A 138 13.49 -12.47 6.75
CA ILE A 138 12.49 -12.57 7.83
C ILE A 138 12.92 -13.53 8.94
N ASP A 139 13.63 -14.59 8.63
CA ASP A 139 14.07 -15.58 9.64
C ASP A 139 15.04 -14.97 10.67
N ARG A 140 15.67 -13.84 10.33
CA ARG A 140 16.53 -13.06 11.21
C ARG A 140 15.83 -11.83 11.79
N GLY A 141 14.59 -11.57 11.36
CA GLY A 141 13.82 -10.40 11.72
C GLY A 141 13.18 -10.48 13.10
N THR A 142 12.82 -9.31 13.65
CA THR A 142 12.10 -9.21 14.92
C THR A 142 10.62 -9.60 14.81
N PHE A 143 10.09 -9.73 13.60
CA PHE A 143 8.74 -10.23 13.31
C PHE A 143 8.70 -11.72 12.90
N TYR A 144 9.78 -12.46 13.16
CA TYR A 144 9.75 -13.90 13.03
C TYR A 144 8.61 -14.51 13.85
N GLY A 145 7.80 -15.37 13.24
CA GLY A 145 6.58 -15.93 13.84
C GLY A 145 5.29 -15.14 13.54
N VAL A 146 5.40 -13.86 13.12
CA VAL A 146 4.30 -13.12 12.48
C VAL A 146 4.36 -13.33 10.98
N PHE A 147 5.56 -13.26 10.43
CA PHE A 147 5.96 -13.62 9.06
C PHE A 147 7.02 -14.72 9.11
N ASP A 148 7.21 -15.44 8.03
CA ASP A 148 8.24 -16.46 7.83
C ASP A 148 8.86 -16.37 6.43
N ALA A 149 9.78 -17.28 6.11
CA ALA A 149 10.40 -17.33 4.78
C ALA A 149 9.34 -17.48 3.67
N HIS A 150 8.28 -18.25 3.90
CA HIS A 150 7.21 -18.44 2.93
C HIS A 150 6.44 -17.12 2.68
N SER A 151 6.21 -16.32 3.72
CA SER A 151 5.64 -14.97 3.58
C SER A 151 6.49 -14.10 2.64
N ALA A 152 7.82 -14.13 2.79
CA ALA A 152 8.73 -13.36 1.93
C ALA A 152 8.78 -13.92 0.50
N GLU A 153 8.84 -15.24 0.35
CA GLU A 153 8.93 -15.94 -0.94
C GLU A 153 7.69 -15.73 -1.83
N MET A 154 6.51 -15.49 -1.24
CA MET A 154 5.30 -15.25 -2.01
C MET A 154 5.20 -13.83 -2.59
N MET A 155 5.88 -12.83 -2.04
CA MET A 155 5.72 -11.42 -2.43
C MET A 155 6.03 -11.13 -3.90
N PRO A 156 7.04 -11.73 -4.55
CA PRO A 156 7.25 -11.56 -5.99
C PRO A 156 6.06 -12.02 -6.85
N GLU A 157 5.39 -13.13 -6.46
CA GLU A 157 4.21 -13.60 -7.18
C GLU A 157 2.99 -12.70 -6.89
N VAL A 158 2.85 -12.16 -5.68
CA VAL A 158 1.83 -11.14 -5.38
C VAL A 158 2.02 -9.91 -6.28
N ALA A 159 3.25 -9.43 -6.45
CA ALA A 159 3.53 -8.29 -7.33
C ALA A 159 3.15 -8.57 -8.80
N LYS A 160 3.44 -9.79 -9.29
CA LYS A 160 3.05 -10.23 -10.63
C LYS A 160 1.52 -10.29 -10.77
N GLN A 161 0.83 -10.89 -9.80
CA GLN A 161 -0.64 -10.97 -9.77
C GLN A 161 -1.29 -9.58 -9.75
N PHE A 162 -0.70 -8.62 -9.05
CA PHE A 162 -1.21 -7.24 -9.02
C PHE A 162 -0.99 -6.50 -10.35
N ARG A 163 0.11 -6.79 -11.06
CA ARG A 163 0.33 -6.24 -12.41
C ARG A 163 -0.75 -6.74 -13.37
N GLU A 164 -0.99 -8.06 -13.39
CA GLU A 164 -2.02 -8.67 -14.23
C GLU A 164 -3.41 -8.09 -13.89
N LEU A 165 -3.70 -7.92 -12.59
CA LEU A 165 -4.96 -7.35 -12.13
C LEU A 165 -5.14 -5.89 -12.56
N ALA A 166 -4.07 -5.09 -12.50
CA ALA A 166 -4.12 -3.70 -12.95
C ALA A 166 -4.45 -3.60 -14.45
N GLU A 167 -3.89 -4.47 -15.29
CA GLU A 167 -4.23 -4.57 -16.71
C GLU A 167 -5.70 -4.98 -16.94
N GLU A 168 -6.22 -5.95 -16.16
CA GLU A 168 -7.60 -6.42 -16.27
C GLU A 168 -8.64 -5.35 -15.90
N TYR A 169 -8.33 -4.47 -14.94
CA TYR A 169 -9.26 -3.48 -14.38
C TYR A 169 -8.96 -2.04 -14.81
N ASP A 170 -8.12 -1.85 -15.83
CA ASP A 170 -7.72 -0.53 -16.34
C ASP A 170 -7.18 0.40 -15.26
N CYS A 171 -6.36 -0.17 -14.36
CA CYS A 171 -5.64 0.55 -13.33
C CYS A 171 -4.20 0.83 -13.77
N LEU A 172 -3.63 1.92 -13.29
CA LEU A 172 -2.19 2.14 -13.39
C LEU A 172 -1.43 1.20 -12.43
N PHE A 173 -0.18 0.88 -12.75
CA PHE A 173 0.62 -0.02 -11.93
C PHE A 173 2.02 0.52 -11.67
N VAL A 174 2.46 0.38 -10.42
CA VAL A 174 3.86 0.56 -10.01
C VAL A 174 4.37 -0.70 -9.34
N ASP A 175 5.51 -1.19 -9.81
CA ASP A 175 6.19 -2.34 -9.24
C ASP A 175 7.02 -1.94 -8.01
N GLY A 176 6.37 -1.86 -6.85
CA GLY A 176 7.03 -1.57 -5.58
C GLY A 176 7.95 -2.71 -5.10
N SER A 177 7.83 -3.92 -5.69
CA SER A 177 8.72 -5.05 -5.39
C SER A 177 10.17 -4.82 -5.83
N GLN A 178 10.44 -3.77 -6.58
CA GLN A 178 11.80 -3.31 -6.87
C GLN A 178 12.52 -2.76 -5.62
N VAL A 179 11.77 -2.44 -4.56
CA VAL A 179 12.33 -2.06 -3.25
C VAL A 179 12.24 -3.25 -2.31
N THR A 180 13.32 -3.54 -1.60
CA THR A 180 13.36 -4.61 -0.59
C THR A 180 13.59 -4.00 0.78
N ALA A 181 12.74 -4.32 1.75
CA ALA A 181 12.88 -3.93 3.15
C ALA A 181 14.02 -4.72 3.83
N LYS A 182 15.22 -4.21 3.78
CA LYS A 182 16.45 -4.88 4.29
C LYS A 182 17.23 -4.06 5.31
N GLY A 183 16.90 -2.78 5.44
CA GLY A 183 17.63 -1.87 6.33
C GLY A 183 17.14 -1.90 7.77
N CYS A 184 15.87 -2.16 8.02
CA CYS A 184 15.31 -2.34 9.36
C CYS A 184 15.54 -3.76 9.89
N ARG A 185 15.59 -3.91 11.23
CA ARG A 185 15.79 -5.21 11.90
C ARG A 185 14.62 -6.16 11.74
N ASP A 186 13.46 -5.68 11.36
CA ASP A 186 12.29 -6.53 11.16
C ASP A 186 12.19 -7.08 9.73
N PHE A 187 12.94 -6.51 8.78
CA PHE A 187 12.94 -6.88 7.37
C PHE A 187 11.57 -6.78 6.66
N VAL A 188 10.67 -5.99 7.22
CA VAL A 188 9.31 -5.71 6.71
C VAL A 188 9.12 -4.22 6.42
N HIS A 189 9.69 -3.36 7.29
CA HIS A 189 9.51 -1.91 7.19
C HIS A 189 10.68 -1.23 6.49
N LEU A 190 10.34 -0.19 5.74
CA LEU A 190 11.29 0.59 4.96
C LEU A 190 12.09 1.55 5.85
N THR A 191 13.40 1.65 5.61
CA THR A 191 14.24 2.75 6.11
C THR A 191 13.94 4.05 5.37
N ALA A 192 14.50 5.17 5.83
CA ALA A 192 14.37 6.46 5.14
C ALA A 192 14.87 6.39 3.68
N GLU A 193 15.99 5.70 3.44
CA GLU A 193 16.57 5.50 2.11
C GLU A 193 15.70 4.64 1.20
N GLU A 194 15.06 3.61 1.76
CA GLU A 194 14.12 2.76 1.03
C GLU A 194 12.79 3.50 0.76
N HIS A 195 12.37 4.39 1.66
CA HIS A 195 11.29 5.33 1.39
C HIS A 195 11.61 6.29 0.23
N GLU A 196 12.85 6.77 0.10
CA GLU A 196 13.28 7.58 -1.06
C GLU A 196 13.19 6.80 -2.37
N GLN A 197 13.56 5.51 -2.37
CA GLN A 197 13.42 4.64 -3.55
C GLN A 197 11.94 4.44 -3.93
N MET A 198 11.07 4.17 -2.95
CA MET A 198 9.62 4.03 -3.18
C MET A 198 9.01 5.33 -3.68
N ALA A 199 9.41 6.48 -3.10
CA ALA A 199 8.96 7.80 -3.54
C ALA A 199 9.35 8.09 -4.99
N LYS A 200 10.53 7.64 -5.43
CA LYS A 200 10.96 7.78 -6.82
C LYS A 200 10.06 6.99 -7.75
N LEU A 201 9.81 5.70 -7.47
CA LEU A 201 8.99 4.84 -8.32
C LEU A 201 7.57 5.40 -8.49
N ILE A 202 6.91 5.71 -7.37
CA ILE A 202 5.54 6.23 -7.39
C ILE A 202 5.50 7.65 -7.96
N GLY A 203 6.47 8.51 -7.60
CA GLY A 203 6.54 9.87 -8.10
C GLY A 203 6.76 9.95 -9.61
N ASP A 204 7.55 9.04 -10.19
CA ASP A 204 7.74 8.97 -11.64
C ASP A 204 6.43 8.59 -12.35
N ALA A 205 5.64 7.67 -11.78
CA ALA A 205 4.31 7.33 -12.31
C ALA A 205 3.33 8.53 -12.21
N ILE A 206 3.31 9.25 -11.08
CA ILE A 206 2.47 10.45 -10.92
C ILE A 206 2.87 11.54 -11.93
N GLU A 207 4.17 11.69 -12.21
CA GLU A 207 4.64 12.66 -13.21
C GLU A 207 4.14 12.33 -14.63
N GLU A 208 4.07 11.04 -15.00
CA GLU A 208 3.50 10.61 -16.29
C GLU A 208 2.00 10.90 -16.37
N ILE A 209 1.24 10.59 -15.30
CA ILE A 209 -0.19 10.91 -15.22
C ILE A 209 -0.46 12.41 -15.40
N CYS A 210 0.43 13.27 -14.92
CA CYS A 210 0.27 14.72 -15.06
C CYS A 210 0.54 15.25 -16.48
N LYS A 211 1.09 14.44 -17.38
CA LYS A 211 1.38 14.82 -18.78
C LYS A 211 0.23 14.52 -19.74
N GLU A 212 -0.68 13.65 -19.33
CA GLU A 212 -1.90 13.29 -20.07
C GLU A 212 -3.03 14.29 -19.82
#